data_303d819253d3c371efb16d03547dd48e
#
_entry.id   303d819253d3c371efb16d03547dd48e
#
_cell.length_a   1.000
_cell.length_b   1.000
_cell.length_c   1.000
_cell.angle_alpha   90.00
_cell.angle_beta   90.00
_cell.angle_gamma   90.00
#
_symmetry.space_group_name_H-M   'P 1'
#
loop_
_entity.id
_entity.type
_entity.pdbx_description
1 polymer ?
#
loop_
_entity_poly.entity_id
_entity_poly.type
_entity_poly.pdbx_seq_one_letter_code
_entity_poly.pdbx_strand_id
1 'polypeptide(L)'
;INPNDELIIFAEDDSTIKYFDKPVFSPTINSIPKADLDVRTQRVALLNWTPKTKIIVEKLCSYLTKYSGIEVFTSSLSNEIKNTKKALADRYPDIKINFQKIDFNELKELENIDLQSFDSILILSPGGATIEEMDAYVISLLIRIRQILIAKIDTKSKNSKWPKLITEVMDSENIDIILNSGVEDFMVSNQFVSQIMAQVSEEPLALDVYDDLFRADGSEIYIKPASNYFDFSETDSISIQYGECMQAAQLRNEIILGLQFYEEQKNKENMFGIKLIPDKSEVFTISSKDGFVSLAQDEG
;
A
#
# COMPACT_ATOMS: atom_id res chain seq x y z
N ILE A 1 -0.97 -30.32 -13.47
CA ILE A 1 -1.88 -30.35 -12.30
C ILE A 1 -2.15 -31.83 -12.01
N ASN A 2 -1.86 -32.28 -10.80
CA ASN A 2 -2.14 -33.64 -10.34
C ASN A 2 -3.50 -33.70 -9.62
N PRO A 3 -4.09 -34.91 -9.47
CA PRO A 3 -5.40 -35.02 -8.81
C PRO A 3 -5.47 -34.56 -7.36
N ASN A 4 -4.31 -34.36 -6.71
CA ASN A 4 -4.21 -33.90 -5.32
C ASN A 4 -3.74 -32.45 -5.22
N ASP A 5 -3.55 -31.76 -6.34
CA ASP A 5 -3.21 -30.34 -6.33
C ASP A 5 -4.47 -29.52 -6.03
N GLU A 6 -4.31 -28.47 -5.23
CA GLU A 6 -5.36 -27.51 -4.90
C GLU A 6 -5.16 -26.23 -5.70
N LEU A 7 -6.25 -25.57 -6.06
CA LEU A 7 -6.23 -24.31 -6.81
C LEU A 7 -6.58 -23.16 -5.87
N ILE A 8 -5.76 -22.14 -5.87
CA ILE A 8 -6.09 -20.87 -5.21
C ILE A 8 -7.01 -20.09 -6.13
N ILE A 9 -8.23 -19.83 -5.69
CA ILE A 9 -9.26 -19.14 -6.47
C ILE A 9 -9.70 -17.88 -5.72
N PHE A 10 -9.69 -16.76 -6.42
CA PHE A 10 -10.33 -15.52 -5.96
C PHE A 10 -11.71 -15.43 -6.58
N ALA A 11 -12.75 -15.44 -5.75
CA ALA A 11 -14.15 -15.36 -6.16
C ALA A 11 -14.94 -14.54 -5.14
N GLU A 12 -16.09 -13.99 -5.54
CA GLU A 12 -17.01 -13.29 -4.65
C GLU A 12 -17.63 -14.24 -3.63
N ASP A 13 -17.99 -15.46 -4.10
CA ASP A 13 -18.59 -16.52 -3.32
C ASP A 13 -18.27 -17.85 -3.99
N ASP A 14 -18.13 -18.94 -3.25
CA ASP A 14 -17.86 -20.28 -3.78
C ASP A 14 -18.95 -20.77 -4.74
N SER A 15 -20.20 -20.37 -4.53
CA SER A 15 -21.32 -20.66 -5.42
C SER A 15 -21.23 -19.99 -6.78
N THR A 16 -20.39 -18.97 -6.93
CA THR A 16 -20.17 -18.26 -8.21
C THR A 16 -19.10 -18.93 -9.07
N ILE A 17 -18.31 -19.86 -8.51
CA ILE A 17 -17.27 -20.58 -9.23
C ILE A 17 -17.92 -21.54 -10.23
N LYS A 18 -17.63 -21.33 -11.53
CA LYS A 18 -18.19 -22.14 -12.62
C LYS A 18 -17.09 -22.78 -13.43
N TYR A 19 -17.27 -24.05 -13.75
CA TYR A 19 -16.41 -24.75 -14.68
C TYR A 19 -16.94 -24.58 -16.11
N PHE A 20 -16.03 -24.35 -17.05
CA PHE A 20 -16.33 -24.28 -18.49
C PHE A 20 -15.38 -25.19 -19.26
N ASP A 21 -15.92 -26.03 -20.13
CA ASP A 21 -15.13 -26.93 -21.00
C ASP A 21 -14.26 -26.22 -22.02
N LYS A 22 -14.58 -24.94 -22.32
CA LYS A 22 -13.87 -24.11 -23.27
C LYS A 22 -13.73 -22.69 -22.67
N PRO A 23 -12.69 -21.95 -23.05
CA PRO A 23 -12.58 -20.56 -22.67
C PRO A 23 -13.84 -19.77 -23.05
N VAL A 24 -14.43 -19.07 -22.09
CA VAL A 24 -15.62 -18.21 -22.32
C VAL A 24 -15.24 -16.94 -23.08
N PHE A 25 -13.97 -16.57 -22.99
CA PHE A 25 -13.41 -15.37 -23.59
C PHE A 25 -12.21 -15.72 -24.48
N SER A 26 -12.19 -15.22 -25.70
CA SER A 26 -11.08 -15.37 -26.65
C SER A 26 -10.43 -14.02 -26.85
N PRO A 27 -9.29 -13.80 -26.22
CA PRO A 27 -8.66 -12.50 -26.23
C PRO A 27 -8.04 -12.16 -27.58
N THR A 28 -7.99 -10.86 -27.90
CA THR A 28 -7.50 -10.32 -29.17
C THR A 28 -6.18 -9.56 -29.05
N ILE A 29 -5.68 -9.34 -27.81
CA ILE A 29 -4.46 -8.58 -27.56
C ILE A 29 -3.24 -9.47 -27.78
N ASN A 30 -2.33 -9.03 -28.67
CA ASN A 30 -1.11 -9.75 -29.02
C ASN A 30 0.18 -9.00 -28.64
N SER A 31 0.06 -7.75 -28.20
CA SER A 31 1.21 -6.92 -27.79
C SER A 31 0.77 -5.88 -26.76
N ILE A 32 1.70 -5.48 -25.93
CA ILE A 32 1.54 -4.44 -24.91
C ILE A 32 2.63 -3.39 -25.07
N PRO A 33 2.42 -2.13 -24.61
CA PRO A 33 3.46 -1.13 -24.57
C PRO A 33 4.65 -1.61 -23.72
N LYS A 34 5.84 -1.10 -24.00
CA LYS A 34 6.98 -1.28 -23.11
C LYS A 34 6.79 -0.39 -21.90
N ALA A 35 6.68 -0.98 -20.71
CA ALA A 35 6.60 -0.19 -19.49
C ALA A 35 7.98 0.41 -19.16
N ASP A 36 7.99 1.67 -18.75
CA ASP A 36 9.15 2.28 -18.13
C ASP A 36 9.13 1.92 -16.65
N LEU A 37 10.13 1.15 -16.23
CA LEU A 37 10.36 0.85 -14.81
C LEU A 37 10.79 2.13 -14.10
N ASP A 38 9.91 2.72 -13.35
CA ASP A 38 10.23 3.86 -12.50
C ASP A 38 10.81 3.38 -11.16
N VAL A 39 12.05 2.92 -11.21
CA VAL A 39 12.80 2.52 -10.00
C VAL A 39 13.17 3.78 -9.22
N ARG A 40 12.27 4.24 -8.36
CA ARG A 40 12.50 5.42 -7.50
C ARG A 40 13.12 5.03 -6.18
N THR A 41 14.13 5.80 -5.76
CA THR A 41 14.55 5.80 -4.36
C THR A 41 13.47 6.47 -3.51
N GLN A 42 13.12 5.85 -2.41
CA GLN A 42 12.07 6.33 -1.51
C GLN A 42 12.66 6.75 -0.15
N ARG A 43 12.07 7.75 0.46
CA ARG A 43 12.38 8.19 1.81
C ARG A 43 11.16 7.99 2.70
N VAL A 44 11.30 7.15 3.71
CA VAL A 44 10.21 6.80 4.63
C VAL A 44 10.55 7.30 6.04
N ALA A 45 9.63 8.02 6.67
CA ALA A 45 9.70 8.41 8.06
C ALA A 45 8.81 7.49 8.91
N LEU A 46 9.31 7.06 10.07
CA LEU A 46 8.52 6.39 11.09
C LEU A 46 8.55 7.22 12.38
N LEU A 47 7.39 7.50 12.91
CA LEU A 47 7.22 8.24 14.15
C LEU A 47 6.82 7.28 15.26
N ASN A 48 7.58 7.26 16.32
CA ASN A 48 7.62 6.35 17.46
C ASN A 48 8.36 5.02 17.19
N TRP A 49 9.04 4.58 18.24
CA TRP A 49 9.73 3.29 18.29
C TRP A 49 9.05 2.34 19.27
N THR A 50 8.65 1.19 18.79
CA THR A 50 8.04 0.10 19.53
C THR A 50 8.55 -1.23 18.97
N PRO A 51 8.31 -2.38 19.61
CA PRO A 51 8.61 -3.67 18.99
C PRO A 51 7.99 -3.86 17.60
N LYS A 52 6.79 -3.30 17.35
CA LYS A 52 6.13 -3.29 16.04
C LYS A 52 6.91 -2.47 15.02
N THR A 53 7.45 -1.31 15.41
CA THR A 53 8.26 -0.46 14.52
C THR A 53 9.46 -1.22 13.98
N LYS A 54 10.11 -2.04 14.83
CA LYS A 54 11.23 -2.87 14.40
C LYS A 54 10.84 -3.82 13.27
N ILE A 55 9.71 -4.51 13.40
CA ILE A 55 9.19 -5.43 12.38
C ILE A 55 8.90 -4.67 11.08
N ILE A 56 8.26 -3.50 11.19
CA ILE A 56 7.94 -2.66 10.03
C ILE A 56 9.22 -2.21 9.31
N VAL A 57 10.25 -1.77 10.05
CA VAL A 57 11.53 -1.36 9.45
C VAL A 57 12.21 -2.53 8.74
N GLU A 58 12.21 -3.73 9.33
CA GLU A 58 12.76 -4.93 8.70
C GLU A 58 12.04 -5.27 7.39
N LYS A 59 10.71 -5.19 7.39
CA LYS A 59 9.91 -5.42 6.18
C LYS A 59 10.14 -4.31 5.13
N LEU A 60 10.13 -3.04 5.52
CA LEU A 60 10.44 -1.93 4.60
C LEU A 60 11.81 -2.08 3.95
N CYS A 61 12.82 -2.52 4.69
CA CYS A 61 14.14 -2.78 4.10
C CYS A 61 14.13 -3.87 3.01
N SER A 62 13.16 -4.79 3.05
CA SER A 62 13.00 -5.83 2.02
C SER A 62 12.23 -5.33 0.79
N TYR A 63 11.33 -4.36 0.96
CA TYR A 63 10.52 -3.80 -0.14
C TYR A 63 11.20 -2.61 -0.85
N LEU A 64 11.96 -1.82 -0.11
CA LEU A 64 12.54 -0.58 -0.66
C LEU A 64 13.66 -0.87 -1.65
N THR A 65 13.68 -0.09 -2.72
CA THR A 65 14.76 -0.12 -3.71
C THR A 65 16.09 0.34 -3.11
N LYS A 66 17.20 -0.09 -3.71
CA LYS A 66 18.56 0.34 -3.30
C LYS A 66 18.66 1.86 -3.22
N TYR A 67 19.44 2.33 -2.24
CA TYR A 67 19.67 3.74 -1.93
C TYR A 67 18.47 4.49 -1.36
N SER A 68 17.38 3.81 -1.08
CA SER A 68 16.26 4.37 -0.30
C SER A 68 16.67 4.66 1.14
N GLY A 69 15.88 5.48 1.83
CA GLY A 69 16.19 5.89 3.20
C GLY A 69 15.02 5.69 4.16
N ILE A 70 15.32 5.23 5.37
CA ILE A 70 14.38 5.13 6.48
C ILE A 70 14.86 6.02 7.61
N GLU A 71 14.03 6.94 8.07
CA GLU A 71 14.28 7.76 9.26
C GLU A 71 13.28 7.42 10.37
N VAL A 72 13.79 6.98 11.50
CA VAL A 72 12.99 6.65 12.67
C VAL A 72 13.14 7.76 13.71
N PHE A 73 12.03 8.42 14.02
CA PHE A 73 11.95 9.42 15.07
C PHE A 73 11.43 8.80 16.36
N THR A 74 12.11 9.02 17.46
CA THR A 74 11.76 8.39 18.75
C THR A 74 12.02 9.33 19.92
N SER A 75 11.25 9.22 20.99
CA SER A 75 11.45 10.00 22.23
C SER A 75 12.70 9.59 23.01
N SER A 76 13.24 8.39 22.75
CA SER A 76 14.40 7.85 23.48
C SER A 76 15.31 7.05 22.56
N LEU A 77 16.62 7.20 22.73
CA LEU A 77 17.65 6.40 22.04
C LEU A 77 18.29 5.43 23.05
N SER A 78 17.61 4.33 23.32
CA SER A 78 18.12 3.25 24.20
C SER A 78 19.29 2.50 23.55
N ASN A 79 20.02 1.71 24.35
CA ASN A 79 21.08 0.83 23.83
C ASN A 79 20.51 -0.25 22.91
N GLU A 80 19.30 -0.69 23.16
CA GLU A 80 18.58 -1.63 22.28
C GLU A 80 18.39 -1.04 20.87
N ILE A 81 17.92 0.20 20.77
CA ILE A 81 17.76 0.92 19.49
C ILE A 81 19.08 1.04 18.75
N LYS A 82 20.18 1.37 19.48
CA LYS A 82 21.51 1.47 18.86
C LYS A 82 22.00 0.13 18.32
N ASN A 83 21.77 -0.96 19.07
CA ASN A 83 22.11 -2.31 18.61
C ASN A 83 21.25 -2.73 17.41
N THR A 84 19.96 -2.44 17.43
CA THR A 84 19.05 -2.71 16.31
C THR A 84 19.46 -1.92 15.06
N LYS A 85 19.80 -0.63 15.21
CA LYS A 85 20.31 0.18 14.09
C LYS A 85 21.53 -0.48 13.44
N LYS A 86 22.50 -0.94 14.25
CA LYS A 86 23.70 -1.60 13.74
C LYS A 86 23.35 -2.88 13.00
N ALA A 87 22.55 -3.75 13.61
CA ALA A 87 22.14 -5.02 13.01
C ALA A 87 21.40 -4.83 11.67
N LEU A 88 20.52 -3.82 11.60
CA LEU A 88 19.80 -3.49 10.37
C LEU A 88 20.75 -2.94 9.29
N ALA A 89 21.68 -2.07 9.64
CA ALA A 89 22.67 -1.54 8.70
C ALA A 89 23.61 -2.63 8.16
N ASP A 90 24.00 -3.59 9.00
CA ASP A 90 24.83 -4.74 8.59
C ASP A 90 24.04 -5.67 7.66
N ARG A 91 22.73 -5.85 7.88
CA ARG A 91 21.89 -6.74 7.07
C ARG A 91 21.43 -6.11 5.75
N TYR A 92 21.20 -4.80 5.74
CA TYR A 92 20.66 -4.04 4.58
C TYR A 92 21.60 -2.88 4.22
N PRO A 93 22.81 -3.15 3.72
CA PRO A 93 23.83 -2.11 3.50
C PRO A 93 23.42 -1.09 2.41
N ASP A 94 22.52 -1.45 1.51
CA ASP A 94 22.04 -0.59 0.45
C ASP A 94 20.93 0.38 0.89
N ILE A 95 20.39 0.23 2.12
CA ILE A 95 19.32 1.07 2.68
C ILE A 95 19.90 1.98 3.78
N LYS A 96 19.68 3.28 3.67
CA LYS A 96 20.14 4.23 4.67
C LYS A 96 19.17 4.32 5.84
N ILE A 97 19.53 3.74 7.00
CA ILE A 97 18.67 3.73 8.18
C ILE A 97 19.21 4.68 9.25
N ASN A 98 18.42 5.68 9.62
CA ASN A 98 18.75 6.65 10.66
C ASN A 98 17.73 6.63 11.81
N PHE A 99 18.24 6.95 13.02
CA PHE A 99 17.41 7.15 14.20
C PHE A 99 17.69 8.52 14.76
N GLN A 100 16.65 9.27 15.02
CA GLN A 100 16.73 10.61 15.59
C GLN A 100 15.85 10.70 16.84
N LYS A 101 16.42 11.27 17.92
CA LYS A 101 15.64 11.57 19.11
C LYS A 101 14.90 12.89 18.91
N ILE A 102 13.60 12.90 19.19
CA ILE A 102 12.76 14.10 19.23
C ILE A 102 11.78 14.03 20.40
N ASP A 103 11.34 15.19 20.88
CA ASP A 103 10.19 15.28 21.75
C ASP A 103 8.93 15.59 20.91
N PHE A 104 8.04 14.60 20.79
CA PHE A 104 6.80 14.74 20.01
C PHE A 104 5.81 15.76 20.61
N ASN A 105 6.00 16.17 21.88
CA ASN A 105 5.17 17.19 22.50
C ASN A 105 5.63 18.62 22.13
N GLU A 106 6.88 18.78 21.73
CA GLU A 106 7.48 20.05 21.33
C GLU A 106 7.22 20.32 19.84
N LEU A 107 6.30 21.25 19.55
CA LEU A 107 5.94 21.60 18.16
C LEU A 107 7.14 22.03 17.32
N LYS A 108 8.07 22.79 17.93
CA LYS A 108 9.29 23.25 17.25
C LYS A 108 10.18 22.12 16.78
N GLU A 109 10.27 21.01 17.51
CA GLU A 109 11.05 19.85 17.09
C GLU A 109 10.43 19.17 15.88
N LEU A 110 9.11 19.07 15.82
CA LEU A 110 8.39 18.57 14.67
C LEU A 110 8.52 19.50 13.45
N GLU A 111 8.45 20.81 13.65
CA GLU A 111 8.61 21.81 12.59
C GLU A 111 10.01 21.82 11.97
N ASN A 112 11.04 21.43 12.75
CA ASN A 112 12.42 21.33 12.27
C ASN A 112 12.65 20.09 11.37
N ILE A 113 11.72 19.13 11.36
CA ILE A 113 11.81 18.01 10.45
C ILE A 113 11.40 18.49 9.05
N ASP A 114 12.18 18.11 8.06
CA ASP A 114 11.82 18.34 6.65
C ASP A 114 10.84 17.24 6.17
N LEU A 115 9.59 17.35 6.67
CA LEU A 115 8.54 16.36 6.42
C LEU A 115 8.20 16.21 4.92
N GLN A 116 8.39 17.28 4.13
CA GLN A 116 8.09 17.25 2.68
C GLN A 116 9.11 16.45 1.88
N SER A 117 10.27 16.15 2.46
CA SER A 117 11.31 15.36 1.80
C SER A 117 11.03 13.85 1.83
N PHE A 118 10.03 13.42 2.60
CA PHE A 118 9.62 12.03 2.66
C PHE A 118 8.55 11.69 1.61
N ASP A 119 8.58 10.48 1.11
CA ASP A 119 7.53 9.91 0.26
C ASP A 119 6.37 9.40 1.10
N SER A 120 6.68 8.83 2.27
CA SER A 120 5.69 8.31 3.22
C SER A 120 6.10 8.61 4.66
N ILE A 121 5.11 8.88 5.51
CA ILE A 121 5.27 9.09 6.94
C ILE A 121 4.32 8.15 7.67
N LEU A 122 4.88 7.21 8.42
CA LEU A 122 4.13 6.25 9.23
C LEU A 122 4.06 6.78 10.67
N ILE A 123 2.85 6.94 11.18
CA ILE A 123 2.58 7.38 12.55
C ILE A 123 2.07 6.18 13.34
N LEU A 124 2.87 5.71 14.30
CA LEU A 124 2.60 4.50 15.05
C LEU A 124 2.22 4.83 16.49
N SER A 125 1.39 3.98 17.08
CA SER A 125 1.03 4.08 18.48
C SER A 125 2.27 3.85 19.35
N PRO A 126 2.47 4.66 20.42
CA PRO A 126 3.60 4.50 21.33
C PRO A 126 3.54 3.22 22.18
N GLY A 127 2.37 2.56 22.26
CA GLY A 127 2.15 1.40 23.12
C GLY A 127 2.06 1.74 24.61
N GLY A 128 1.60 0.79 25.40
CA GLY A 128 1.66 0.85 26.88
C GLY A 128 0.57 1.64 27.60
N ALA A 129 -0.38 2.24 26.86
CA ALA A 129 -1.55 2.97 27.37
C ALA A 129 -2.85 2.20 27.06
N THR A 130 -4.00 2.78 27.41
CA THR A 130 -5.28 2.27 26.93
C THR A 130 -5.43 2.52 25.42
N ILE A 131 -6.35 1.82 24.76
CA ILE A 131 -6.62 1.99 23.33
C ILE A 131 -7.00 3.43 23.02
N GLU A 132 -7.87 4.03 23.86
CA GLU A 132 -8.32 5.40 23.69
C GLU A 132 -7.17 6.42 23.79
N GLU A 133 -6.25 6.21 24.72
CA GLU A 133 -5.07 7.09 24.87
C GLU A 133 -4.10 6.92 23.68
N MET A 134 -3.92 5.70 23.20
CA MET A 134 -3.08 5.42 22.03
C MET A 134 -3.64 6.08 20.77
N ASP A 135 -4.93 5.95 20.51
CA ASP A 135 -5.59 6.55 19.36
C ASP A 135 -5.62 8.08 19.46
N ALA A 136 -5.93 8.62 20.65
CA ALA A 136 -5.89 10.08 20.88
C ALA A 136 -4.49 10.67 20.62
N TYR A 137 -3.44 9.98 21.04
CA TYR A 137 -2.05 10.38 20.77
C TYR A 137 -1.76 10.39 19.27
N VAL A 138 -2.08 9.30 18.58
CA VAL A 138 -1.80 9.15 17.15
C VAL A 138 -2.58 10.18 16.33
N ILE A 139 -3.87 10.37 16.62
CA ILE A 139 -4.72 11.37 15.96
C ILE A 139 -4.17 12.79 16.21
N SER A 140 -3.79 13.11 17.44
CA SER A 140 -3.20 14.41 17.78
C SER A 140 -1.90 14.65 16.99
N LEU A 141 -1.01 13.67 16.92
CA LEU A 141 0.25 13.78 16.19
C LEU A 141 0.00 13.93 14.68
N LEU A 142 -0.92 13.16 14.14
CA LEU A 142 -1.35 13.22 12.76
C LEU A 142 -1.85 14.63 12.36
N ILE A 143 -2.73 15.22 13.18
CA ILE A 143 -3.25 16.57 12.95
C ILE A 143 -2.11 17.60 12.96
N ARG A 144 -1.16 17.50 13.91
CA ARG A 144 0.02 18.40 13.97
C ARG A 144 0.91 18.29 12.73
N ILE A 145 1.24 17.06 12.32
CA ILE A 145 2.03 16.79 11.11
C ILE A 145 1.35 17.41 9.89
N ARG A 146 0.04 17.21 9.77
CA ARG A 146 -0.73 17.77 8.68
C ARG A 146 -0.72 19.31 8.69
N GLN A 147 -0.90 19.93 9.84
CA GLN A 147 -0.82 21.40 9.97
C GLN A 147 0.53 21.93 9.54
N ILE A 148 1.62 21.26 9.94
CA ILE A 148 2.98 21.65 9.54
C ILE A 148 3.16 21.51 8.02
N LEU A 149 2.68 20.42 7.43
CA LEU A 149 2.71 20.21 5.99
C LEU A 149 1.93 21.29 5.24
N ILE A 150 0.70 21.59 5.67
CA ILE A 150 -0.13 22.65 5.08
C ILE A 150 0.58 24.01 5.15
N ALA A 151 1.19 24.34 6.30
CA ALA A 151 1.90 25.62 6.48
C ALA A 151 3.16 25.76 5.61
N LYS A 152 3.82 24.63 5.29
CA LYS A 152 5.07 24.63 4.51
C LYS A 152 4.86 24.45 3.01
N ILE A 153 3.70 23.98 2.58
CA ILE A 153 3.42 23.79 1.15
C ILE A 153 3.28 25.14 0.46
N ASP A 154 4.19 25.38 -0.47
CA ASP A 154 3.99 26.45 -1.45
C ASP A 154 2.95 26.00 -2.49
N THR A 155 1.71 26.44 -2.29
CA THR A 155 0.57 26.16 -3.19
C THR A 155 0.78 26.66 -4.62
N LYS A 156 1.83 27.43 -4.87
CA LYS A 156 2.19 27.94 -6.20
C LYS A 156 3.15 27.01 -6.97
N SER A 157 3.77 26.05 -6.29
CA SER A 157 4.64 25.07 -6.95
C SER A 157 3.83 23.88 -7.45
N LYS A 158 3.78 23.69 -8.77
CA LYS A 158 3.17 22.52 -9.40
C LYS A 158 3.81 21.16 -9.02
N ASN A 159 4.98 21.20 -8.36
CA ASN A 159 5.78 20.02 -7.99
C ASN A 159 5.85 19.79 -6.48
N SER A 160 5.01 20.42 -5.66
CA SER A 160 5.01 20.10 -4.23
C SER A 160 4.39 18.73 -4.01
N LYS A 161 5.24 17.74 -3.74
CA LYS A 161 4.82 16.38 -3.42
C LYS A 161 4.32 16.34 -1.99
N TRP A 162 3.11 15.84 -1.80
CA TRP A 162 2.56 15.58 -0.48
C TRP A 162 2.99 14.17 -0.04
N PRO A 163 3.66 13.99 1.12
CA PRO A 163 3.97 12.65 1.60
C PRO A 163 2.68 11.88 1.92
N LYS A 164 2.68 10.57 1.65
CA LYS A 164 1.60 9.70 2.12
C LYS A 164 1.66 9.62 3.65
N LEU A 165 0.56 9.97 4.32
CA LEU A 165 0.46 9.85 5.78
C LEU A 165 -0.26 8.54 6.10
N ILE A 166 0.45 7.59 6.68
CA ILE A 166 -0.10 6.29 7.06
C ILE A 166 -0.16 6.24 8.58
N THR A 167 -1.34 5.99 9.11
CA THR A 167 -1.58 5.99 10.56
C THR A 167 -2.18 4.66 10.99
N GLU A 168 -1.73 4.17 12.16
CA GLU A 168 -2.35 3.04 12.82
C GLU A 168 -3.40 3.53 13.81
N VAL A 169 -4.61 3.00 13.70
CA VAL A 169 -5.70 3.22 14.63
C VAL A 169 -6.12 1.88 15.19
N MET A 170 -6.32 1.81 16.50
CA MET A 170 -6.68 0.56 17.18
C MET A 170 -8.19 0.35 17.21
N ASP A 171 -8.98 1.44 17.34
CA ASP A 171 -10.43 1.38 17.43
C ASP A 171 -11.12 1.92 16.18
N SER A 172 -12.00 1.10 15.62
CA SER A 172 -12.80 1.48 14.45
C SER A 172 -13.79 2.62 14.69
N GLU A 173 -14.19 2.88 15.94
CA GLU A 173 -15.08 3.99 16.28
C GLU A 173 -14.42 5.36 16.05
N ASN A 174 -13.10 5.41 16.05
CA ASN A 174 -12.32 6.63 15.79
C ASN A 174 -12.16 6.99 14.30
N ILE A 175 -12.62 6.12 13.40
CA ILE A 175 -12.47 6.30 11.94
C ILE A 175 -13.03 7.64 11.46
N ASP A 176 -14.22 8.01 11.91
CA ASP A 176 -14.88 9.24 11.48
C ASP A 176 -14.11 10.50 11.90
N ILE A 177 -13.46 10.47 13.06
CA ILE A 177 -12.61 11.58 13.53
C ILE A 177 -11.42 11.76 12.59
N ILE A 178 -10.82 10.67 12.16
CA ILE A 178 -9.66 10.67 11.27
C ILE A 178 -10.05 11.13 9.87
N LEU A 179 -11.13 10.60 9.32
CA LEU A 179 -11.65 11.02 8.01
C LEU A 179 -12.00 12.51 7.98
N ASN A 180 -12.64 13.01 9.05
CA ASN A 180 -12.98 14.43 9.19
C ASN A 180 -11.72 15.30 9.35
N SER A 181 -10.60 14.75 9.80
CA SER A 181 -9.32 15.46 9.80
C SER A 181 -8.69 15.53 8.41
N GLY A 182 -9.32 14.90 7.41
CA GLY A 182 -8.93 14.89 6.00
C GLY A 182 -7.75 13.95 5.72
N VAL A 183 -7.53 12.95 6.54
CA VAL A 183 -6.58 11.86 6.29
C VAL A 183 -7.35 10.69 5.70
N GLU A 184 -6.86 10.22 4.56
CA GLU A 184 -7.50 9.14 3.81
C GLU A 184 -6.77 7.80 4.01
N ASP A 185 -5.49 7.85 4.38
CA ASP A 185 -4.62 6.67 4.52
C ASP A 185 -4.43 6.28 5.99
N PHE A 186 -5.27 5.41 6.50
CA PHE A 186 -5.11 4.84 7.85
C PHE A 186 -5.45 3.35 7.84
N MET A 187 -4.86 2.63 8.80
CA MET A 187 -5.13 1.21 9.00
C MET A 187 -5.75 0.97 10.38
N VAL A 188 -6.91 0.32 10.40
CA VAL A 188 -7.52 -0.15 11.65
C VAL A 188 -6.97 -1.53 11.96
N SER A 189 -5.98 -1.55 12.84
CA SER A 189 -5.15 -2.72 13.11
C SER A 189 -5.97 -3.92 13.61
N ASN A 190 -6.85 -3.71 14.58
CA ASN A 190 -7.65 -4.78 15.18
C ASN A 190 -8.67 -5.37 14.19
N GLN A 191 -9.30 -4.54 13.37
CA GLN A 191 -10.27 -5.00 12.37
C GLN A 191 -9.60 -5.87 11.31
N PHE A 192 -8.46 -5.43 10.79
CA PHE A 192 -7.73 -6.16 9.75
C PHE A 192 -7.26 -7.54 10.25
N VAL A 193 -6.66 -7.59 11.43
CA VAL A 193 -6.22 -8.86 12.03
C VAL A 193 -7.40 -9.78 12.30
N SER A 194 -8.52 -9.25 12.81
CA SER A 194 -9.72 -10.05 13.10
C SER A 194 -10.33 -10.65 11.82
N GLN A 195 -10.33 -9.90 10.73
CA GLN A 195 -10.82 -10.39 9.42
C GLN A 195 -9.94 -11.53 8.88
N ILE A 196 -8.61 -11.39 8.96
CA ILE A 196 -7.68 -12.47 8.58
C ILE A 196 -7.91 -13.70 9.46
N MET A 197 -8.04 -13.53 10.79
CA MET A 197 -8.28 -14.66 11.70
C MET A 197 -9.59 -15.37 11.40
N ALA A 198 -10.66 -14.63 11.09
CA ALA A 198 -11.95 -15.22 10.72
C ALA A 198 -11.81 -16.04 9.43
N GLN A 199 -11.17 -15.51 8.39
CA GLN A 199 -10.98 -16.21 7.13
C GLN A 199 -10.10 -17.46 7.28
N VAL A 200 -9.00 -17.38 8.02
CA VAL A 200 -8.12 -18.53 8.30
C VAL A 200 -8.83 -19.59 9.16
N SER A 201 -9.84 -19.21 9.96
CA SER A 201 -10.66 -20.18 10.69
C SER A 201 -11.55 -21.03 9.79
N GLU A 202 -12.03 -20.45 8.69
CA GLU A 202 -12.82 -21.17 7.67
C GLU A 202 -11.90 -21.97 6.74
N GLU A 203 -10.81 -21.36 6.27
CA GLU A 203 -9.85 -21.95 5.34
C GLU A 203 -8.42 -21.78 5.86
N PRO A 204 -7.89 -22.78 6.61
CA PRO A 204 -6.55 -22.69 7.21
C PRO A 204 -5.42 -22.47 6.21
N LEU A 205 -5.54 -22.98 4.97
CA LEU A 205 -4.54 -22.81 3.92
C LEU A 205 -4.43 -21.35 3.41
N ALA A 206 -5.46 -20.53 3.68
CA ALA A 206 -5.39 -19.10 3.37
C ALA A 206 -4.25 -18.39 4.10
N LEU A 207 -3.77 -18.93 5.24
CA LEU A 207 -2.63 -18.36 5.96
C LEU A 207 -1.35 -18.40 5.11
N ASP A 208 -1.10 -19.49 4.40
CA ASP A 208 0.07 -19.65 3.53
C ASP A 208 0.02 -18.68 2.35
N VAL A 209 -1.20 -18.41 1.83
CA VAL A 209 -1.42 -17.41 0.78
C VAL A 209 -1.12 -16.01 1.30
N TYR A 210 -1.61 -15.67 2.49
CA TYR A 210 -1.29 -14.36 3.10
C TYR A 210 0.19 -14.22 3.39
N ASP A 211 0.86 -15.29 3.87
CA ASP A 211 2.31 -15.23 4.12
C ASP A 211 3.08 -14.96 2.83
N ASP A 212 2.71 -15.57 1.71
CA ASP A 212 3.30 -15.27 0.40
C ASP A 212 3.05 -13.83 -0.05
N LEU A 213 1.81 -13.34 0.07
CA LEU A 213 1.44 -11.97 -0.30
C LEU A 213 2.12 -10.88 0.55
N PHE A 214 2.58 -11.23 1.76
CA PHE A 214 3.28 -10.30 2.66
C PHE A 214 4.80 -10.53 2.70
N ARG A 215 5.34 -11.34 1.80
CA ARG A 215 6.79 -11.52 1.64
C ARG A 215 7.28 -10.67 0.48
N ALA A 216 8.45 -10.03 0.68
CA ALA A 216 9.07 -9.22 -0.36
C ALA A 216 9.64 -10.02 -1.55
N ASP A 217 9.80 -11.34 -1.41
CA ASP A 217 10.21 -12.27 -2.46
C ASP A 217 9.04 -13.11 -3.00
N GLY A 218 7.82 -12.84 -2.53
CA GLY A 218 6.57 -13.44 -2.98
C GLY A 218 5.88 -12.64 -4.07
N SER A 219 4.59 -12.94 -4.25
CA SER A 219 3.73 -12.16 -5.13
C SER A 219 3.12 -10.99 -4.35
N GLU A 220 3.18 -9.79 -4.91
CA GLU A 220 2.67 -8.59 -4.29
C GLU A 220 1.48 -8.01 -5.06
N ILE A 221 0.60 -7.31 -4.34
CA ILE A 221 -0.51 -6.60 -4.95
C ILE A 221 -0.07 -5.16 -5.27
N TYR A 222 -0.11 -4.81 -6.54
CA TYR A 222 0.20 -3.48 -7.05
C TYR A 222 -1.04 -2.82 -7.66
N ILE A 223 -1.07 -1.50 -7.64
CA ILE A 223 -1.95 -0.72 -8.49
C ILE A 223 -1.09 -0.10 -9.58
N LYS A 224 -1.06 -0.76 -10.73
CA LYS A 224 -0.23 -0.35 -11.87
C LYS A 224 -1.02 0.54 -12.83
N PRO A 225 -0.42 1.63 -13.38
CA PRO A 225 -1.10 2.49 -14.34
C PRO A 225 -1.61 1.71 -15.57
N ALA A 226 -2.80 2.03 -16.04
CA ALA A 226 -3.35 1.41 -17.25
C ALA A 226 -2.46 1.63 -18.50
N SER A 227 -1.68 2.72 -18.49
CA SER A 227 -0.69 3.02 -19.55
C SER A 227 0.45 2.00 -19.64
N ASN A 228 0.67 1.15 -18.62
CA ASN A 228 1.62 0.05 -18.71
C ASN A 228 1.11 -1.08 -19.62
N TYR A 229 -0.18 -1.14 -19.88
CA TYR A 229 -0.83 -2.24 -20.59
C TYR A 229 -1.46 -1.80 -21.93
N PHE A 230 -1.82 -0.52 -22.03
CA PHE A 230 -2.50 0.03 -23.21
C PHE A 230 -1.89 1.36 -23.62
N ASP A 231 -1.92 1.64 -24.92
CA ASP A 231 -1.44 2.89 -25.50
C ASP A 231 -2.55 3.95 -25.51
N PHE A 232 -2.29 5.09 -24.88
CA PHE A 232 -3.17 6.26 -24.82
C PHE A 232 -2.62 7.45 -25.62
N SER A 233 -1.64 7.25 -26.49
CA SER A 233 -0.98 8.34 -27.23
C SER A 233 -1.92 9.08 -28.18
N GLU A 234 -2.95 8.41 -28.72
CA GLU A 234 -3.91 8.97 -29.67
C GLU A 234 -5.27 9.32 -29.06
N THR A 235 -5.53 8.94 -27.82
CA THR A 235 -6.84 9.10 -27.16
C THR A 235 -6.72 9.21 -25.65
N ASP A 236 -7.57 10.01 -25.01
CA ASP A 236 -7.59 10.17 -23.56
C ASP A 236 -8.18 8.94 -22.84
N SER A 237 -9.00 8.15 -23.54
CA SER A 237 -9.62 6.95 -22.98
C SER A 237 -9.90 5.90 -24.05
N ILE A 238 -9.97 4.64 -23.63
CA ILE A 238 -10.31 3.50 -24.46
C ILE A 238 -11.46 2.71 -23.83
N SER A 239 -12.27 2.06 -24.68
CA SER A 239 -13.30 1.12 -24.23
C SER A 239 -12.78 -0.30 -24.43
N ILE A 240 -12.76 -1.08 -23.34
CA ILE A 240 -12.11 -2.39 -23.31
C ILE A 240 -12.85 -3.39 -22.42
N GLN A 241 -12.85 -4.65 -22.79
CA GLN A 241 -13.38 -5.70 -21.94
C GLN A 241 -12.39 -6.11 -20.86
N TYR A 242 -12.89 -6.46 -19.66
CA TYR A 242 -12.01 -6.89 -18.55
C TYR A 242 -11.15 -8.12 -18.94
N GLY A 243 -11.67 -9.03 -19.72
CA GLY A 243 -10.91 -10.17 -20.24
C GLY A 243 -9.70 -9.78 -21.09
N GLU A 244 -9.76 -8.63 -21.81
CA GLU A 244 -8.62 -8.08 -22.55
C GLU A 244 -7.58 -7.50 -21.58
N CYS A 245 -8.01 -6.85 -20.49
CA CYS A 245 -7.10 -6.41 -19.42
C CYS A 245 -6.35 -7.60 -18.82
N MET A 246 -7.03 -8.69 -18.53
CA MET A 246 -6.41 -9.91 -18.01
C MET A 246 -5.38 -10.48 -18.99
N GLN A 247 -5.65 -10.45 -20.28
CA GLN A 247 -4.70 -10.92 -21.28
C GLN A 247 -3.48 -10.01 -21.40
N ALA A 248 -3.67 -8.70 -21.36
CA ALA A 248 -2.56 -7.75 -21.39
C ALA A 248 -1.59 -8.01 -20.21
N ALA A 249 -2.13 -8.30 -19.02
CA ALA A 249 -1.33 -8.66 -17.87
C ALA A 249 -0.58 -9.99 -18.05
N GLN A 250 -1.22 -11.01 -18.64
CA GLN A 250 -0.56 -12.29 -18.90
C GLN A 250 0.67 -12.15 -19.82
N LEU A 251 0.65 -11.20 -20.76
CA LEU A 251 1.82 -10.88 -21.58
C LEU A 251 3.00 -10.30 -20.77
N ARG A 252 2.74 -9.86 -19.53
CA ARG A 252 3.73 -9.38 -18.56
C ARG A 252 4.02 -10.39 -17.45
N ASN A 253 3.49 -11.60 -17.52
CA ASN A 253 3.50 -12.61 -16.45
C ASN A 253 2.84 -12.11 -15.14
N GLU A 254 1.78 -11.35 -15.24
CA GLU A 254 1.01 -10.78 -14.14
C GLU A 254 -0.44 -11.26 -14.16
N ILE A 255 -1.12 -11.13 -13.04
CA ILE A 255 -2.54 -11.45 -12.92
C ILE A 255 -3.29 -10.18 -12.52
N ILE A 256 -4.27 -9.74 -13.30
CA ILE A 256 -5.15 -8.64 -12.92
C ILE A 256 -6.31 -9.18 -12.07
N LEU A 257 -6.41 -8.64 -10.86
CA LEU A 257 -7.50 -8.91 -9.93
C LEU A 257 -8.67 -7.93 -10.09
N GLY A 258 -8.44 -6.76 -10.69
CA GLY A 258 -9.47 -5.73 -10.88
C GLY A 258 -8.93 -4.42 -11.44
N LEU A 259 -9.79 -3.40 -11.37
CA LEU A 259 -9.49 -2.04 -11.81
C LEU A 259 -9.60 -1.05 -10.65
N GLN A 260 -8.92 0.09 -10.79
CA GLN A 260 -9.10 1.26 -9.93
C GLN A 260 -9.35 2.48 -10.81
N PHE A 261 -10.49 3.14 -10.61
CA PHE A 261 -10.87 4.35 -11.33
C PHE A 261 -10.34 5.58 -10.59
N TYR A 262 -9.50 6.35 -11.25
CA TYR A 262 -8.84 7.53 -10.66
C TYR A 262 -9.82 8.56 -10.11
N GLU A 263 -10.89 8.86 -10.84
CA GLU A 263 -11.89 9.86 -10.44
C GLU A 263 -12.65 9.45 -9.15
N GLU A 264 -12.70 8.15 -8.87
CA GLU A 264 -13.40 7.56 -7.71
C GLU A 264 -12.48 7.26 -6.51
N GLN A 265 -11.18 7.52 -6.62
CA GLN A 265 -10.20 7.19 -5.56
C GLN A 265 -10.51 7.80 -4.19
N LYS A 266 -11.31 8.86 -4.13
CA LYS A 266 -11.72 9.53 -2.89
C LYS A 266 -13.13 9.18 -2.45
N ASN A 267 -13.84 8.37 -3.21
CA ASN A 267 -15.22 8.00 -2.96
C ASN A 267 -15.30 6.67 -2.20
N LYS A 268 -15.49 6.74 -0.88
CA LYS A 268 -15.63 5.57 -0.01
C LYS A 268 -16.85 4.72 -0.37
N GLU A 269 -17.95 5.35 -0.79
CA GLU A 269 -19.17 4.63 -1.17
C GLU A 269 -18.97 3.74 -2.39
N ASN A 270 -18.05 4.13 -3.28
CA ASN A 270 -17.65 3.36 -4.46
C ASN A 270 -16.34 2.59 -4.22
N MET A 271 -16.05 2.15 -2.99
CA MET A 271 -14.87 1.36 -2.63
C MET A 271 -13.56 2.01 -3.11
N PHE A 272 -13.46 3.35 -3.04
CA PHE A 272 -12.31 4.12 -3.52
C PHE A 272 -11.99 3.88 -5.01
N GLY A 273 -13.01 3.59 -5.83
CA GLY A 273 -12.89 3.28 -7.25
C GLY A 273 -12.34 1.89 -7.56
N ILE A 274 -12.16 1.04 -6.55
CA ILE A 274 -11.68 -0.33 -6.75
C ILE A 274 -12.85 -1.25 -7.09
N LYS A 275 -12.73 -1.95 -8.21
CA LYS A 275 -13.65 -3.00 -8.63
C LYS A 275 -12.89 -4.30 -8.85
N LEU A 276 -13.05 -5.25 -7.94
CA LEU A 276 -12.37 -6.55 -8.01
C LEU A 276 -13.24 -7.58 -8.76
N ILE A 277 -12.58 -8.44 -9.50
CA ILE A 277 -13.12 -9.62 -10.18
C ILE A 277 -14.41 -9.34 -10.98
N PRO A 278 -14.43 -8.29 -11.85
CA PRO A 278 -15.58 -8.07 -12.70
C PRO A 278 -15.74 -9.21 -13.73
N ASP A 279 -16.93 -9.32 -14.33
CA ASP A 279 -17.16 -10.31 -15.41
C ASP A 279 -16.19 -10.04 -16.58
N LYS A 280 -15.64 -11.11 -17.17
CA LYS A 280 -14.65 -11.02 -18.26
C LYS A 280 -15.19 -10.30 -19.50
N SER A 281 -16.49 -10.35 -19.73
CA SER A 281 -17.19 -9.68 -20.83
C SER A 281 -17.61 -8.25 -20.51
N GLU A 282 -17.49 -7.82 -19.25
CA GLU A 282 -17.83 -6.45 -18.86
C GLU A 282 -16.91 -5.44 -19.52
N VAL A 283 -17.51 -4.40 -20.09
CA VAL A 283 -16.80 -3.34 -20.82
C VAL A 283 -16.61 -2.13 -19.94
N PHE A 284 -15.38 -1.65 -19.88
CA PHE A 284 -14.99 -0.46 -19.14
C PHE A 284 -14.42 0.61 -20.07
N THR A 285 -14.70 1.87 -19.76
CA THR A 285 -13.98 3.00 -20.35
C THR A 285 -12.87 3.39 -19.36
N ILE A 286 -11.64 3.23 -19.77
CA ILE A 286 -10.45 3.50 -18.94
C ILE A 286 -9.59 4.59 -19.57
N SER A 287 -8.87 5.32 -18.74
CA SER A 287 -7.91 6.37 -19.11
C SER A 287 -6.50 6.00 -18.67
N SER A 288 -5.51 6.77 -19.07
CA SER A 288 -4.12 6.60 -18.65
C SER A 288 -3.90 6.82 -17.13
N LYS A 289 -4.87 7.49 -16.47
CA LYS A 289 -4.82 7.75 -15.02
C LYS A 289 -5.36 6.59 -14.18
N ASP A 290 -6.19 5.74 -14.80
CA ASP A 290 -6.75 4.59 -14.10
C ASP A 290 -5.69 3.54 -13.84
N GLY A 291 -5.94 2.69 -12.86
CA GLY A 291 -5.02 1.65 -12.43
C GLY A 291 -5.61 0.25 -12.59
N PHE A 292 -4.73 -0.73 -12.69
CA PHE A 292 -5.09 -2.14 -12.56
C PHE A 292 -4.57 -2.69 -11.25
N VAL A 293 -5.45 -3.35 -10.50
CA VAL A 293 -5.07 -4.13 -9.33
C VAL A 293 -4.42 -5.40 -9.83
N SER A 294 -3.10 -5.46 -9.74
CA SER A 294 -2.27 -6.51 -10.31
C SER A 294 -1.58 -7.31 -9.22
N LEU A 295 -1.54 -8.63 -9.38
CA LEU A 295 -0.68 -9.53 -8.61
C LEU A 295 0.56 -9.82 -9.47
N ALA A 296 1.74 -9.47 -8.96
CA ALA A 296 2.99 -9.58 -9.69
C ALA A 296 4.18 -9.78 -8.73
N GLN A 297 5.31 -10.24 -9.25
CA GLN A 297 6.55 -10.41 -8.46
C GLN A 297 7.39 -9.12 -8.37
N ASP A 298 7.11 -8.15 -9.24
CA ASP A 298 7.79 -6.85 -9.26
C ASP A 298 6.88 -5.73 -9.81
N GLU A 299 7.33 -4.50 -9.71
CA GLU A 299 6.57 -3.34 -10.16
C GLU A 299 6.48 -3.21 -11.70
N GLY A 300 7.22 -4.00 -12.48
CA GLY A 300 7.14 -3.81 -13.92
C GLY A 300 7.86 -4.73 -14.83
#